data_0c15a44f00ea64693158154fe7b79fd2
#
_entry.id   0c15a44f00ea64693158154fe7b79fd2
#
_cell.length_a   1.000
_cell.length_b   1.000
_cell.length_c   1.000
_cell.angle_alpha   90.00
_cell.angle_beta   90.00
_cell.angle_gamma   90.00
#
_symmetry.space_group_name_H-M   'P 1'
#
loop_
_entity.id
_entity.type
_entity.pdbx_description
1 polymer ?
#
loop_
_entity_poly.entity_id
_entity_poly.type
_entity_poly.pdbx_seq_one_letter_code
_entity_poly.pdbx_strand_id
1 'polypeptide(L)'
;MLSAFLSPYVKRNILSSTFIPHPWLSQQDFSRFVLDFLVFGNAFLEKRYSTTGKVIRLETSPAKYTRRGVEEDVYWWVPSFNEPTAFAPGSVFHLLEPDINQELYGLPEYLSALNSAWLNESATLFRRKYYENGAHAG
;
A
#
# COMPACT_ATOMS: atom_id res chain seq x y z
N MET A 1 -12.38 18.24 -9.08
CA MET A 1 -12.16 17.77 -7.70
C MET A 1 -12.15 16.26 -7.52
N LEU A 2 -12.71 15.50 -8.44
CA LEU A 2 -12.64 14.03 -8.46
C LEU A 2 -11.27 13.48 -8.91
N SER A 3 -10.43 14.30 -9.53
CA SER A 3 -9.14 13.83 -10.08
C SER A 3 -8.02 13.65 -9.04
N ALA A 4 -8.11 14.26 -7.85
CA ALA A 4 -7.12 14.10 -6.79
C ALA A 4 -7.28 12.79 -6.01
N PHE A 5 -8.44 12.17 -6.07
CA PHE A 5 -8.76 10.88 -5.47
C PHE A 5 -9.09 9.83 -6.53
N LEU A 6 -8.21 9.65 -7.49
CA LEU A 6 -8.27 8.40 -8.23
C LEU A 6 -8.06 7.30 -7.20
N SER A 7 -9.14 6.58 -6.89
CA SER A 7 -9.11 5.47 -5.94
C SER A 7 -7.87 4.60 -6.21
N PRO A 8 -7.15 4.14 -5.20
CA PRO A 8 -6.05 3.19 -5.37
C PRO A 8 -6.42 2.01 -6.27
N TYR A 9 -7.68 1.61 -6.26
CA TYR A 9 -8.21 0.55 -7.13
C TYR A 9 -8.20 0.93 -8.62
N VAL A 10 -8.52 2.18 -8.96
CA VAL A 10 -8.46 2.66 -10.36
C VAL A 10 -7.02 2.73 -10.84
N LYS A 11 -6.12 3.31 -10.04
CA LYS A 11 -4.68 3.34 -10.33
C LYS A 11 -4.12 1.93 -10.50
N ARG A 12 -4.47 0.99 -9.60
CA ARG A 12 -4.10 -0.41 -9.72
C ARG A 12 -4.58 -1.03 -11.03
N ASN A 13 -5.83 -0.81 -11.41
CA ASN A 13 -6.39 -1.39 -12.63
C ASN A 13 -5.66 -0.89 -13.88
N ILE A 14 -5.32 0.40 -13.93
CA ILE A 14 -4.54 0.99 -15.02
C ILE A 14 -3.16 0.33 -15.10
N LEU A 15 -2.44 0.26 -13.97
CA LEU A 15 -1.11 -0.35 -13.92
C LEU A 15 -1.14 -1.85 -14.27
N SER A 16 -2.12 -2.58 -13.76
CA SER A 16 -2.27 -4.01 -14.05
C SER A 16 -2.61 -4.28 -15.52
N SER A 17 -3.37 -3.39 -16.16
CA SER A 17 -3.71 -3.55 -17.58
C SER A 17 -2.51 -3.38 -18.52
N THR A 18 -1.51 -2.62 -18.09
CA THR A 18 -0.28 -2.38 -18.88
C THR A 18 0.85 -3.35 -18.53
N PHE A 19 0.67 -4.17 -17.50
CA PHE A 19 1.68 -5.12 -17.05
C PHE A 19 1.79 -6.31 -18.01
N ILE A 20 3.01 -6.60 -18.43
CA ILE A 20 3.33 -7.80 -19.21
C ILE A 20 3.76 -8.89 -18.22
N PRO A 21 3.00 -10.00 -18.10
CA PRO A 21 3.34 -11.06 -17.16
C PRO A 21 4.74 -11.63 -17.39
N HIS A 22 5.46 -11.85 -16.30
CA HIS A 22 6.78 -12.49 -16.31
C HIS A 22 6.65 -13.94 -15.82
N PRO A 23 7.49 -14.88 -16.27
CA PRO A 23 7.45 -16.27 -15.78
C PRO A 23 7.50 -16.42 -14.26
N TRP A 24 8.13 -15.48 -13.57
CA TRP A 24 8.23 -15.47 -12.10
C TRP A 24 7.15 -14.65 -11.39
N LEU A 25 6.48 -13.73 -12.09
CA LEU A 25 5.50 -12.84 -11.50
C LEU A 25 4.21 -12.83 -12.31
N SER A 26 3.14 -13.35 -11.72
CA SER A 26 1.83 -13.34 -12.34
C SER A 26 1.19 -11.95 -12.33
N GLN A 27 0.26 -11.69 -13.24
CA GLN A 27 -0.53 -10.46 -13.24
C GLN A 27 -1.31 -10.27 -11.94
N GLN A 28 -1.78 -11.36 -11.35
CA GLN A 28 -2.52 -11.33 -10.08
C GLN A 28 -1.62 -10.89 -8.92
N ASP A 29 -0.40 -11.43 -8.82
CA ASP A 29 0.57 -11.04 -7.78
C ASP A 29 1.03 -9.60 -7.99
N PHE A 30 1.28 -9.19 -9.23
CA PHE A 30 1.59 -7.80 -9.54
C PHE A 30 0.46 -6.86 -9.14
N SER A 31 -0.79 -7.21 -9.41
CA SER A 31 -1.97 -6.41 -9.03
C SER A 31 -2.08 -6.23 -7.51
N ARG A 32 -1.82 -7.29 -6.74
CA ARG A 32 -1.78 -7.23 -5.27
C ARG A 32 -0.62 -6.35 -4.76
N PHE A 33 0.55 -6.53 -5.34
CA PHE A 33 1.74 -5.75 -5.02
C PHE A 33 1.52 -4.25 -5.23
N VAL A 34 0.96 -3.88 -6.37
CA VAL A 34 0.62 -2.48 -6.69
C VAL A 34 -0.43 -1.93 -5.75
N LEU A 35 -1.45 -2.71 -5.41
CA LEU A 35 -2.48 -2.26 -4.47
C LEU A 35 -1.90 -1.99 -3.08
N ASP A 36 -1.04 -2.88 -2.57
CA ASP A 36 -0.36 -2.68 -1.29
C ASP A 36 0.49 -1.40 -1.31
N PHE A 37 1.23 -1.16 -2.39
CA PHE A 37 2.01 0.06 -2.54
C PHE A 37 1.14 1.32 -2.52
N LEU A 38 0.04 1.33 -3.25
CA LEU A 38 -0.86 2.48 -3.33
C LEU A 38 -1.61 2.75 -2.02
N VAL A 39 -1.94 1.70 -1.27
CA VAL A 39 -2.70 1.82 -0.01
C VAL A 39 -1.79 2.12 1.18
N PHE A 40 -0.65 1.44 1.27
CA PHE A 40 0.24 1.52 2.43
C PHE A 40 1.52 2.33 2.19
N GLY A 41 1.84 2.65 0.94
CA GLY A 41 3.13 3.22 0.57
C GLY A 41 4.28 2.22 0.68
N ASN A 42 3.96 0.95 0.91
CA ASN A 42 4.89 -0.15 1.09
C ASN A 42 4.36 -1.40 0.39
N ALA A 43 5.20 -2.09 -0.33
CA ALA A 43 4.86 -3.37 -0.94
C ALA A 43 6.05 -4.33 -0.88
N PHE A 44 5.77 -5.60 -0.72
CA PHE A 44 6.79 -6.63 -0.51
C PHE A 44 6.62 -7.76 -1.52
N LEU A 45 7.73 -8.16 -2.14
CA LEU A 45 7.82 -9.36 -2.97
C LEU A 45 8.77 -10.35 -2.31
N GLU A 46 8.33 -11.59 -2.16
CA GLU A 46 9.13 -12.70 -1.67
C GLU A 46 9.63 -13.55 -2.84
N LYS A 47 10.93 -13.85 -2.84
CA LYS A 47 11.53 -14.82 -3.76
C LYS A 47 11.27 -16.22 -3.23
N ARG A 48 10.57 -17.03 -4.02
CA ARG A 48 10.40 -18.45 -3.75
C ARG A 48 11.48 -19.25 -4.47
N TYR A 49 12.18 -20.08 -3.71
CA TYR A 49 13.32 -20.88 -4.19
C TYR A 49 12.91 -22.33 -4.38
N SER A 50 13.51 -22.98 -5.39
CA SER A 50 13.48 -24.43 -5.52
C SER A 50 14.41 -25.08 -4.49
N THR A 51 14.30 -26.40 -4.35
CA THR A 51 15.24 -27.22 -3.54
C THR A 51 16.68 -27.07 -3.99
N THR A 52 16.92 -26.67 -5.24
CA THR A 52 18.26 -26.44 -5.81
C THR A 52 18.77 -25.01 -5.60
N GLY A 53 18.04 -24.16 -4.88
CA GLY A 53 18.40 -22.78 -4.60
C GLY A 53 18.14 -21.77 -5.74
N LYS A 54 17.48 -22.19 -6.83
CA LYS A 54 17.11 -21.28 -7.92
C LYS A 54 15.78 -20.60 -7.62
N VAL A 55 15.67 -19.31 -7.94
CA VAL A 55 14.40 -18.58 -7.88
C VAL A 55 13.45 -19.15 -8.91
N ILE A 56 12.26 -19.56 -8.49
CA ILE A 56 11.22 -20.14 -9.35
C ILE A 56 9.99 -19.22 -9.47
N ARG A 57 9.74 -18.39 -8.48
CA ARG A 57 8.59 -17.50 -8.44
C ARG A 57 8.83 -16.31 -7.53
N LEU A 58 8.19 -15.19 -7.87
CA LEU A 58 7.99 -14.04 -6.99
C LEU A 58 6.55 -14.05 -6.50
N GLU A 59 6.35 -13.85 -5.22
CA GLU A 59 5.02 -13.86 -4.60
C GLU A 59 4.86 -12.60 -3.76
N THR A 60 3.69 -11.98 -3.85
CA THR A 60 3.40 -10.79 -3.05
C THR A 60 3.16 -11.20 -1.59
N SER A 61 3.97 -10.67 -0.69
CA SER A 61 3.72 -10.76 0.75
C SER A 61 2.88 -9.57 1.21
N PRO A 62 1.67 -9.80 1.77
CA PRO A 62 0.78 -8.71 2.17
C PRO A 62 1.43 -7.73 3.15
N ALA A 63 1.40 -6.44 2.82
CA ALA A 63 2.03 -5.39 3.62
C ALA A 63 1.45 -5.31 5.04
N LYS A 64 0.18 -5.67 5.21
CA LYS A 64 -0.46 -5.70 6.54
C LYS A 64 0.17 -6.68 7.52
N TYR A 65 0.82 -7.75 7.02
CA TYR A 65 1.45 -8.79 7.83
C TYR A 65 2.97 -8.79 7.76
N THR A 66 3.56 -8.11 6.80
CA THR A 66 5.01 -8.05 6.63
C THR A 66 5.58 -6.90 7.44
N ARG A 67 6.63 -7.18 8.21
CA ARG A 67 7.35 -6.19 9.02
C ARG A 67 8.82 -6.18 8.65
N ARG A 68 9.38 -4.99 8.51
CA ARG A 68 10.82 -4.82 8.37
C ARG A 68 11.48 -4.89 9.75
N GLY A 69 12.58 -5.62 9.86
CA GLY A 69 13.42 -5.61 11.04
C GLY A 69 14.26 -4.33 11.13
N VAL A 70 14.90 -4.15 12.28
CA VAL A 70 15.83 -3.03 12.51
C VAL A 70 17.09 -3.20 11.68
N GLU A 71 17.56 -4.45 11.55
CA GLU A 71 18.71 -4.79 10.74
C GLU A 71 18.35 -4.76 9.24
N GLU A 72 19.33 -4.44 8.41
CA GLU A 72 19.18 -4.41 6.97
C GLU A 72 18.83 -5.81 6.43
N ASP A 73 17.93 -5.88 5.45
CA ASP A 73 17.44 -7.13 4.83
C ASP A 73 16.74 -8.15 5.74
N VAL A 74 16.39 -7.77 6.97
CA VAL A 74 15.61 -8.63 7.87
C VAL A 74 14.14 -8.28 7.78
N TYR A 75 13.31 -9.29 7.46
CA TYR A 75 11.87 -9.17 7.36
C TYR A 75 11.17 -10.27 8.14
N TRP A 76 9.98 -9.95 8.66
CA TRP A 76 9.19 -10.82 9.49
C TRP A 76 7.77 -10.95 8.96
N TRP A 77 7.28 -12.17 8.95
CA TRP A 77 5.88 -12.46 8.73
C TRP A 77 5.16 -12.54 10.07
N VAL A 78 4.18 -11.64 10.29
CA VAL A 78 3.47 -11.49 11.56
C VAL A 78 1.97 -11.55 11.32
N PRO A 79 1.37 -12.74 11.07
CA PRO A 79 -0.06 -12.87 10.79
C PRO A 79 -0.92 -12.66 12.05
N SER A 80 -0.36 -12.90 13.22
CA SER A 80 -0.98 -12.69 14.52
C SER A 80 0.07 -12.24 15.54
N PHE A 81 -0.36 -11.79 16.72
CA PHE A 81 0.55 -11.30 17.75
C PHE A 81 1.49 -12.37 18.34
N ASN A 82 1.26 -13.66 18.09
CA ASN A 82 1.87 -14.71 18.88
C ASN A 82 3.07 -15.41 18.25
N GLU A 83 3.24 -15.40 16.93
CA GLU A 83 4.34 -16.15 16.29
C GLU A 83 4.88 -15.44 15.04
N PRO A 84 5.81 -14.47 15.19
CA PRO A 84 6.50 -13.91 14.04
C PRO A 84 7.46 -14.95 13.43
N THR A 85 7.40 -15.10 12.12
CA THR A 85 8.32 -15.97 11.36
C THR A 85 9.25 -15.10 10.53
N ALA A 86 10.55 -15.32 10.63
CA ALA A 86 11.53 -14.61 9.82
C ALA A 86 11.53 -15.16 8.39
N PHE A 87 11.58 -14.24 7.42
CA PHE A 87 11.88 -14.62 6.04
C PHE A 87 13.35 -14.99 5.90
N ALA A 88 13.66 -15.81 4.90
CA ALA A 88 15.06 -16.11 4.58
C ALA A 88 15.83 -14.82 4.23
N PRO A 89 17.08 -14.66 4.66
CA PRO A 89 17.86 -13.46 4.36
C PRO A 89 17.94 -13.19 2.86
N GLY A 90 17.72 -11.94 2.44
CA GLY A 90 17.76 -11.51 1.06
C GLY A 90 16.61 -12.03 0.17
N SER A 91 15.59 -12.67 0.74
CA SER A 91 14.44 -13.20 -0.01
C SER A 91 13.34 -12.20 -0.27
N VAL A 92 13.30 -11.08 0.46
CA VAL A 92 12.24 -10.07 0.38
C VAL A 92 12.75 -8.82 -0.30
N PHE A 93 12.01 -8.36 -1.31
CA PHE A 93 12.17 -7.05 -1.91
C PHE A 93 11.09 -6.12 -1.35
N HIS A 94 11.50 -4.98 -0.83
CA HIS A 94 10.63 -3.95 -0.29
C HIS A 94 10.63 -2.72 -1.18
N LEU A 95 9.49 -2.42 -1.79
CA LEU A 95 9.25 -1.16 -2.47
C LEU A 95 8.56 -0.20 -1.50
N LEU A 96 9.10 0.98 -1.33
CA LEU A 96 8.53 2.00 -0.46
C LEU A 96 8.39 3.35 -1.19
N GLU A 97 7.37 4.11 -0.84
CA GLU A 97 7.25 5.51 -1.23
C GLU A 97 8.04 6.35 -0.22
N PRO A 98 9.16 6.96 -0.61
CA PRO A 98 10.06 7.62 0.34
C PRO A 98 9.38 8.83 0.99
N ASP A 99 9.59 8.97 2.29
CA ASP A 99 9.19 10.14 3.07
C ASP A 99 10.35 10.59 3.96
N ILE A 100 10.56 11.90 4.07
CA ILE A 100 11.68 12.48 4.81
C ILE A 100 11.60 12.26 6.34
N ASN A 101 10.42 11.91 6.85
CA ASN A 101 10.19 11.65 8.27
C ASN A 101 10.14 10.14 8.60
N GLN A 102 10.32 9.27 7.59
CA GLN A 102 10.22 7.83 7.73
C GLN A 102 11.46 7.15 7.14
N GLU A 103 12.21 6.43 7.96
CA GLU A 103 13.43 5.74 7.52
C GLU A 103 13.17 4.29 7.09
N LEU A 104 12.27 3.60 7.78
CA LEU A 104 12.04 2.16 7.60
C LEU A 104 10.87 1.84 6.67
N TYR A 105 9.87 2.72 6.63
CA TYR A 105 8.65 2.53 5.85
C TYR A 105 8.36 3.75 4.99
N GLY A 106 7.68 3.51 3.87
CA GLY A 106 7.11 4.56 3.05
C GLY A 106 5.74 5.01 3.56
N LEU A 107 5.32 6.18 3.11
CA LEU A 107 3.97 6.70 3.35
C LEU A 107 3.20 6.74 2.03
N PRO A 108 1.90 6.41 2.03
CA PRO A 108 1.11 6.45 0.81
C PRO A 108 0.84 7.90 0.37
N GLU A 109 0.86 8.10 -0.94
CA GLU A 109 0.68 9.42 -1.58
C GLU A 109 -0.59 10.14 -1.14
N TYR A 110 -1.70 9.42 -0.91
CA TYR A 110 -2.97 10.02 -0.54
C TYR A 110 -3.01 10.66 0.85
N LEU A 111 -2.05 10.35 1.73
CA LEU A 111 -1.98 10.94 3.07
C LEU A 111 -1.85 12.47 3.04
N SER A 112 -1.12 13.01 2.09
CA SER A 112 -0.99 14.46 1.90
C SER A 112 -2.33 15.12 1.55
N ALA A 113 -3.23 14.38 0.89
CA ALA A 113 -4.54 14.86 0.48
C ALA A 113 -5.64 14.61 1.53
N LEU A 114 -5.41 13.79 2.55
CA LEU A 114 -6.42 13.45 3.56
C LEU A 114 -6.91 14.68 4.33
N ASN A 115 -6.03 15.57 4.71
CA ASN A 115 -6.40 16.80 5.44
C ASN A 115 -7.31 17.69 4.59
N SER A 116 -7.01 17.84 3.30
CA SER A 116 -7.86 18.61 2.38
C SER A 116 -9.21 17.95 2.16
N ALA A 117 -9.27 16.63 2.08
CA ALA A 117 -10.52 15.87 1.96
C ALA A 117 -11.38 16.01 3.21
N TRP A 118 -10.79 15.88 4.38
CA TRP A 118 -11.47 16.01 5.66
C TRP A 118 -12.01 17.43 5.87
N LEU A 119 -11.24 18.44 5.50
CA LEU A 119 -11.66 19.85 5.54
C LEU A 119 -12.86 20.11 4.61
N ASN A 120 -12.85 19.55 3.42
CA ASN A 120 -13.92 19.63 2.45
C ASN A 120 -15.20 18.93 2.93
N GLU A 121 -15.07 17.75 3.54
CA GLU A 121 -16.20 17.04 4.15
C GLU A 121 -16.80 17.83 5.30
N SER A 122 -15.98 18.34 6.20
CA SER A 122 -16.43 19.18 7.31
C SER A 122 -17.13 20.44 6.85
N ALA A 123 -16.63 21.12 5.82
CA ALA A 123 -17.29 22.28 5.21
C ALA A 123 -18.62 21.93 4.57
N THR A 124 -18.73 20.77 3.93
CA THR A 124 -19.98 20.29 3.33
C THR A 124 -21.00 19.94 4.39
N LEU A 125 -20.61 19.28 5.47
CA LEU A 125 -21.49 19.00 6.61
C LEU A 125 -21.98 20.26 7.29
N PHE A 126 -21.11 21.26 7.46
CA PHE A 126 -21.48 22.55 8.00
C PHE A 126 -22.52 23.25 7.12
N ARG A 127 -22.29 23.32 5.81
CA ARG A 127 -23.24 23.90 4.87
C ARG A 127 -24.60 23.19 4.90
N ARG A 128 -24.59 21.84 4.94
CA ARG A 128 -25.78 21.01 5.01
C ARG A 128 -26.59 21.33 6.26
N LYS A 129 -25.96 21.34 7.43
CA LYS A 129 -26.60 21.72 8.69
C LYS A 129 -27.14 23.14 8.68
N TYR A 130 -26.40 24.07 8.06
CA TYR A 130 -26.86 25.45 7.93
C TYR A 130 -28.14 25.56 7.11
N TYR A 131 -28.25 24.83 6.00
CA TYR A 131 -29.46 24.82 5.18
C TYR A 131 -30.61 24.04 5.84
N GLU A 132 -30.33 22.92 6.51
CA GLU A 132 -31.33 22.11 7.22
C GLU A 132 -31.96 22.88 8.40
N ASN A 133 -31.18 23.69 9.09
CA ASN A 133 -31.66 24.52 10.19
C ASN A 133 -32.36 25.83 9.73
N GLY A 134 -32.57 25.94 8.42
CA GLY A 134 -33.16 27.15 7.83
C GLY A 134 -32.28 28.37 8.09
N ALA A 135 -31.58 28.83 7.07
CA ALA A 135 -30.88 30.11 7.15
C ALA A 135 -31.87 31.22 7.41
N HIS A 136 -32.32 31.37 8.63
CA HIS A 136 -33.06 32.53 9.05
C HIS A 136 -32.07 33.70 9.16
N ALA A 137 -31.86 34.39 8.04
CA ALA A 137 -31.47 35.78 8.11
C ALA A 137 -32.64 36.50 8.77
N GLY A 138 -32.52 36.73 10.07
CA GLY A 138 -33.39 37.64 10.76
C GLY A 138 -33.22 39.05 10.25
#